data_2f1fc4a78c2acb6025ff410e10aebe16
#
_entry.id   2f1fc4a78c2acb6025ff410e10aebe16
#
_cell.length_a   1.000
_cell.length_b   1.000
_cell.length_c   1.000
_cell.angle_alpha   90.00
_cell.angle_beta   90.00
_cell.angle_gamma   90.00
#
_symmetry.space_group_name_H-M   'P 1'
#
loop_
_entity.id
_entity.type
_entity.pdbx_description
1 polymer ?
#
loop_
_entity_poly.entity_id
_entity_poly.type
_entity_poly.pdbx_seq_one_letter_code
_entity_poly.pdbx_strand_id
1 'polypeptide(L)'
;NPDYCELTAQYWAWKNIDVEYYGFFHYRRYLSFNDSLKEKVDNWNIVTKNYLTKYETNAMHIDNRYLKQIENMVDNYDVLTMKPIDLKKACGLTVYEQYKKDGVRLHVKDLDIMLEIINEKYSDFYDIAKEYLNGYTAYIGNIFIMKKELFNSYCKWLFDILNEFEKRVDMSTYSVEGYRTPGHLGERLFGIYYMWLLNNRNITSKELQLYFFSNTDSCKELQPAFSSRNIPIAMVSNDNYAPFYAAMIRSLLDNLNDNCNYDLVFLHRDFKKKTKELFLKLIKDIENVKIRFYNVGPLFEHSNLNAS
;
A
#
# COMPACT_ATOMS: atom_id res chain seq x y z
N ASN A 1 -14.03 15.89 -2.87
CA ASN A 1 -15.08 15.50 -1.94
C ASN A 1 -14.55 14.37 -1.03
N PRO A 2 -14.44 14.57 0.31
CA PRO A 2 -13.90 13.56 1.23
C PRO A 2 -14.74 12.27 1.28
N ASP A 3 -16.02 12.34 0.97
CA ASP A 3 -16.96 11.22 1.01
C ASP A 3 -16.66 10.17 -0.07
N TYR A 4 -16.08 10.61 -1.17
CA TYR A 4 -15.69 9.77 -2.30
C TYR A 4 -14.30 9.14 -2.18
N CYS A 5 -13.54 9.47 -1.13
CA CYS A 5 -12.20 8.93 -0.92
C CYS A 5 -11.33 9.00 -2.19
N GLU A 6 -10.73 7.87 -2.61
CA GLU A 6 -9.92 7.75 -3.83
C GLU A 6 -10.70 8.01 -5.12
N LEU A 7 -12.03 7.82 -5.13
CA LEU A 7 -12.87 8.12 -6.29
C LEU A 7 -12.85 9.60 -6.66
N THR A 8 -12.52 10.52 -5.73
CA THR A 8 -12.32 11.94 -6.02
C THR A 8 -11.18 12.14 -7.03
N ALA A 9 -10.05 11.45 -6.83
CA ALA A 9 -8.94 11.50 -7.76
C ALA A 9 -9.29 10.85 -9.11
N GLN A 10 -10.05 9.74 -9.06
CA GLN A 10 -10.53 9.04 -10.25
C GLN A 10 -11.46 9.92 -11.09
N TYR A 11 -12.42 10.61 -10.44
CA TYR A 11 -13.33 11.57 -11.11
C TYR A 11 -12.55 12.72 -11.75
N TRP A 12 -11.60 13.29 -11.00
CA TRP A 12 -10.78 14.38 -11.51
C TRP A 12 -9.97 13.96 -12.72
N ALA A 13 -9.31 12.80 -12.66
CA ALA A 13 -8.55 12.26 -13.79
C ALA A 13 -9.44 12.02 -15.01
N TRP A 14 -10.62 11.44 -14.82
CA TRP A 14 -11.60 11.24 -15.89
C TRP A 14 -12.01 12.54 -16.60
N LYS A 15 -12.11 13.64 -15.86
CA LYS A 15 -12.56 14.93 -16.41
C LYS A 15 -11.43 15.79 -16.98
N ASN A 16 -10.18 15.58 -16.57
CA ASN A 16 -9.10 16.53 -16.82
C ASN A 16 -7.87 15.93 -17.51
N ILE A 17 -7.75 14.60 -17.59
CA ILE A 17 -6.59 13.94 -18.17
C ILE A 17 -7.02 13.16 -19.41
N ASP A 18 -6.21 13.25 -20.47
CA ASP A 18 -6.40 12.48 -21.70
C ASP A 18 -5.14 11.66 -21.99
N VAL A 19 -5.20 10.35 -21.67
CA VAL A 19 -4.11 9.39 -21.82
C VAL A 19 -4.66 8.05 -22.32
N GLU A 20 -3.79 7.17 -22.81
CA GLU A 20 -4.21 5.86 -23.34
C GLU A 20 -4.61 4.88 -22.23
N TYR A 21 -3.98 4.96 -21.06
CA TYR A 21 -4.24 4.13 -19.90
C TYR A 21 -4.42 4.95 -18.64
N TYR A 22 -5.33 4.54 -17.78
CA TYR A 22 -5.55 5.12 -16.46
C TYR A 22 -5.26 4.09 -15.39
N GLY A 23 -4.34 4.41 -14.46
CA GLY A 23 -3.97 3.55 -13.36
C GLY A 23 -4.24 4.20 -12.01
N PHE A 24 -4.86 3.46 -11.09
CA PHE A 24 -5.14 3.91 -9.74
C PHE A 24 -4.62 2.91 -8.71
N PHE A 25 -3.94 3.44 -7.72
CA PHE A 25 -3.40 2.70 -6.60
C PHE A 25 -3.77 3.39 -5.29
N HIS A 26 -3.76 2.65 -4.21
CA HIS A 26 -3.86 3.21 -2.88
C HIS A 26 -2.47 3.53 -2.33
N TYR A 27 -2.32 4.55 -1.46
CA TYR A 27 -1.01 4.97 -0.94
C TYR A 27 -0.23 3.88 -0.19
N ARG A 28 -0.89 2.81 0.24
CA ARG A 28 -0.27 1.64 0.91
C ARG A 28 -0.45 0.33 0.16
N ARG A 29 -1.09 0.33 -1.01
CA ARG A 29 -1.40 -0.89 -1.74
C ARG A 29 -0.89 -0.78 -3.16
N TYR A 30 -0.09 -1.76 -3.57
CA TYR A 30 0.59 -1.77 -4.87
C TYR A 30 0.45 -3.13 -5.52
N LEU A 31 0.35 -3.16 -6.84
CA LEU A 31 0.40 -4.38 -7.64
C LEU A 31 1.87 -4.73 -7.95
N SER A 32 2.20 -6.01 -7.87
CA SER A 32 3.51 -6.50 -8.32
C SER A 32 3.47 -6.80 -9.82
N PHE A 33 4.41 -6.23 -10.57
CA PHE A 33 4.63 -6.55 -11.98
C PHE A 33 5.64 -7.69 -12.19
N ASN A 34 6.06 -8.34 -11.11
CA ASN A 34 6.94 -9.51 -11.15
C ASN A 34 6.13 -10.80 -10.99
N ASP A 35 5.82 -11.46 -12.10
CA ASP A 35 5.07 -12.73 -12.11
C ASP A 35 5.83 -13.89 -11.44
N SER A 36 7.16 -13.79 -11.38
CA SER A 36 8.03 -14.81 -10.77
C SER A 36 8.14 -14.69 -9.27
N LEU A 37 7.71 -13.55 -8.70
CA LEU A 37 7.80 -13.29 -7.26
C LEU A 37 6.76 -14.11 -6.50
N LYS A 38 7.23 -15.08 -5.71
CA LYS A 38 6.39 -15.93 -4.87
C LYS A 38 6.58 -15.54 -3.41
N GLU A 39 5.56 -14.96 -2.84
CA GLU A 39 5.52 -14.56 -1.44
C GLU A 39 4.35 -15.23 -0.72
N LYS A 40 4.48 -15.37 0.59
CA LYS A 40 3.37 -15.86 1.42
C LYS A 40 2.27 -14.81 1.49
N VAL A 41 1.09 -15.19 1.10
CA VAL A 41 -0.13 -14.36 1.24
C VAL A 41 -0.87 -14.69 2.53
N ASP A 42 -1.61 -13.71 3.04
CA ASP A 42 -2.57 -13.91 4.14
C ASP A 42 -3.90 -14.51 3.63
N ASN A 43 -4.88 -14.63 4.52
CA ASN A 43 -6.20 -15.15 4.15
C ASN A 43 -6.98 -14.24 3.17
N TRP A 44 -6.56 -12.98 3.03
CA TRP A 44 -7.11 -11.99 2.09
C TRP A 44 -6.39 -12.00 0.75
N ASN A 45 -5.51 -12.98 0.51
CA ASN A 45 -4.67 -13.07 -0.68
C ASN A 45 -3.75 -11.85 -0.89
N ILE A 46 -3.33 -11.21 0.21
CA ILE A 46 -2.49 -10.02 0.22
C ILE A 46 -1.13 -10.37 0.83
N VAL A 47 -0.06 -9.84 0.22
CA VAL A 47 1.29 -9.87 0.82
C VAL A 47 1.44 -8.63 1.70
N THR A 48 1.57 -8.82 3.01
CA THR A 48 1.73 -7.71 3.96
C THR A 48 3.20 -7.51 4.30
N LYS A 49 3.68 -6.29 4.19
CA LYS A 49 5.04 -5.85 4.51
C LYS A 49 5.01 -4.60 5.40
N ASN A 50 6.04 -4.41 6.22
CA ASN A 50 6.10 -3.24 7.10
C ASN A 50 6.46 -1.96 6.37
N TYR A 51 7.43 -2.01 5.48
CA TYR A 51 8.00 -0.83 4.81
C TYR A 51 8.12 -1.05 3.31
N LEU A 52 7.76 -0.02 2.55
CA LEU A 52 8.06 0.06 1.12
C LEU A 52 9.51 0.51 0.95
N THR A 53 10.42 -0.45 0.84
CA THR A 53 11.86 -0.21 0.67
C THR A 53 12.27 -0.26 -0.80
N LYS A 54 13.51 0.19 -1.12
CA LYS A 54 14.11 -0.02 -2.45
C LYS A 54 14.22 -1.52 -2.80
N TYR A 55 14.41 -2.37 -1.82
CA TYR A 55 14.40 -3.83 -2.02
C TYR A 55 13.04 -4.31 -2.50
N GLU A 56 11.96 -3.90 -1.82
CA GLU A 56 10.60 -4.30 -2.17
C GLU A 56 10.17 -3.74 -3.53
N THR A 57 10.47 -2.47 -3.83
CA THR A 57 10.17 -1.88 -5.16
C THR A 57 10.89 -2.61 -6.28
N ASN A 58 12.13 -3.03 -6.05
CA ASN A 58 12.89 -3.84 -7.00
C ASN A 58 12.31 -5.25 -7.15
N ALA A 59 12.01 -5.93 -6.05
CA ALA A 59 11.45 -7.28 -6.06
C ALA A 59 10.10 -7.34 -6.79
N MET A 60 9.25 -6.32 -6.60
CA MET A 60 7.94 -6.19 -7.23
C MET A 60 8.00 -5.67 -8.68
N HIS A 61 9.18 -5.30 -9.18
CA HIS A 61 9.36 -4.64 -10.49
C HIS A 61 8.54 -3.36 -10.66
N ILE A 62 8.51 -2.50 -9.64
CA ILE A 62 7.79 -1.21 -9.65
C ILE A 62 8.70 0.02 -9.59
N ASP A 63 10.00 -0.16 -9.77
CA ASP A 63 10.94 0.95 -9.90
C ASP A 63 11.32 1.26 -11.37
N ASN A 64 12.01 2.38 -11.58
CA ASN A 64 12.34 2.90 -12.89
C ASN A 64 13.13 1.92 -13.79
N ARG A 65 13.79 0.91 -13.23
CA ARG A 65 14.52 -0.11 -14.00
C ARG A 65 13.60 -1.03 -14.80
N TYR A 66 12.35 -1.14 -14.40
CA TYR A 66 11.37 -2.04 -14.98
C TYR A 66 10.31 -1.35 -15.85
N LEU A 67 10.47 -0.05 -16.16
CA LEU A 67 9.47 0.73 -16.92
C LEU A 67 9.08 0.04 -18.21
N LYS A 68 10.05 -0.43 -19.02
CA LYS A 68 9.74 -1.14 -20.26
C LYS A 68 8.96 -2.45 -20.06
N GLN A 69 9.22 -3.16 -18.95
CA GLN A 69 8.46 -4.37 -18.63
C GLN A 69 7.03 -4.02 -18.20
N ILE A 70 6.87 -2.95 -17.43
CA ILE A 70 5.56 -2.44 -17.02
C ILE A 70 4.78 -1.98 -18.26
N GLU A 71 5.37 -1.16 -19.13
CA GLU A 71 4.79 -0.70 -20.37
C GLU A 71 4.33 -1.88 -21.23
N ASN A 72 5.21 -2.85 -21.49
CA ASN A 72 4.85 -4.05 -22.25
C ASN A 72 3.69 -4.82 -21.61
N MET A 73 3.63 -4.91 -20.27
CA MET A 73 2.52 -5.59 -19.61
C MET A 73 1.23 -4.79 -19.77
N VAL A 74 1.27 -3.46 -19.60
CA VAL A 74 0.11 -2.58 -19.77
C VAL A 74 -0.43 -2.65 -21.20
N ASP A 75 0.45 -2.63 -22.21
CA ASP A 75 0.06 -2.65 -23.63
C ASP A 75 -0.63 -3.97 -24.05
N ASN A 76 -0.29 -5.08 -23.39
CA ASN A 76 -0.84 -6.40 -23.70
C ASN A 76 -2.21 -6.68 -23.08
N TYR A 77 -2.68 -5.85 -22.15
CA TYR A 77 -3.95 -6.09 -21.44
C TYR A 77 -4.86 -4.87 -21.48
N ASP A 78 -6.15 -5.12 -21.60
CA ASP A 78 -7.17 -4.08 -21.53
C ASP A 78 -7.42 -3.63 -20.07
N VAL A 79 -7.28 -4.59 -19.14
CA VAL A 79 -7.41 -4.36 -17.68
C VAL A 79 -6.35 -5.14 -16.93
N LEU A 80 -5.62 -4.43 -16.07
CA LEU A 80 -4.82 -5.04 -15.01
C LEU A 80 -5.47 -4.71 -13.66
N THR A 81 -5.63 -5.69 -12.79
CA THR A 81 -6.18 -5.47 -11.44
C THR A 81 -5.55 -6.42 -10.45
N MET A 82 -5.98 -6.37 -9.19
CA MET A 82 -5.50 -7.29 -8.17
C MET A 82 -6.09 -8.70 -8.35
N LYS A 83 -5.35 -9.72 -7.93
CA LYS A 83 -5.92 -11.05 -7.72
C LYS A 83 -7.08 -10.95 -6.72
N PRO A 84 -8.20 -11.63 -7.01
CA PRO A 84 -9.37 -11.55 -6.15
C PRO A 84 -9.11 -12.12 -4.75
N ILE A 85 -9.88 -11.63 -3.81
CA ILE A 85 -9.95 -12.18 -2.47
C ILE A 85 -11.03 -13.28 -2.46
N ASP A 86 -10.69 -14.44 -1.96
CA ASP A 86 -11.66 -15.49 -1.60
C ASP A 86 -12.22 -15.20 -0.21
N LEU A 87 -13.36 -14.52 -0.15
CA LEU A 87 -14.04 -14.18 1.11
C LEU A 87 -14.49 -15.40 1.90
N LYS A 88 -14.76 -16.54 1.23
CA LYS A 88 -15.09 -17.79 1.92
C LYS A 88 -13.91 -18.24 2.78
N LYS A 89 -12.69 -18.15 2.24
CA LYS A 89 -11.46 -18.44 2.96
C LYS A 89 -11.08 -17.35 3.97
N ALA A 90 -11.29 -16.08 3.61
CA ALA A 90 -10.89 -14.94 4.43
C ALA A 90 -11.75 -14.77 5.68
N CYS A 91 -13.08 -14.87 5.56
CA CYS A 91 -14.00 -14.57 6.64
C CYS A 91 -15.30 -15.41 6.65
N GLY A 92 -15.51 -16.29 5.67
CA GLY A 92 -16.71 -17.15 5.56
C GLY A 92 -17.98 -16.42 5.13
N LEU A 93 -17.89 -15.21 4.60
CA LEU A 93 -19.02 -14.34 4.24
C LEU A 93 -19.04 -14.08 2.73
N THR A 94 -20.23 -13.88 2.17
CA THR A 94 -20.41 -13.32 0.81
C THR A 94 -20.00 -11.84 0.78
N VAL A 95 -19.87 -11.25 -0.41
CA VAL A 95 -19.59 -9.81 -0.57
C VAL A 95 -20.66 -8.96 0.13
N TYR A 96 -21.92 -9.34 -0.02
CA TYR A 96 -23.07 -8.69 0.65
C TYR A 96 -22.99 -8.79 2.17
N GLU A 97 -22.75 -10.00 2.69
CA GLU A 97 -22.66 -10.24 4.13
C GLU A 97 -21.45 -9.56 4.76
N GLN A 98 -20.33 -9.48 4.03
CA GLN A 98 -19.15 -8.76 4.48
C GLN A 98 -19.43 -7.25 4.60
N TYR A 99 -20.13 -6.65 3.65
CA TYR A 99 -20.59 -5.26 3.76
C TYR A 99 -21.55 -5.07 4.93
N LYS A 100 -22.54 -5.96 5.08
CA LYS A 100 -23.51 -5.93 6.19
C LYS A 100 -22.86 -6.07 7.56
N LYS A 101 -21.81 -6.90 7.69
CA LYS A 101 -21.10 -7.10 8.96
C LYS A 101 -20.43 -5.83 9.48
N ASP A 102 -20.08 -4.91 8.60
CA ASP A 102 -19.50 -3.61 8.95
C ASP A 102 -20.56 -2.56 9.36
N GLY A 103 -21.70 -3.01 9.85
CA GLY A 103 -22.88 -2.20 10.18
C GLY A 103 -22.68 -1.09 11.23
N VAL A 104 -21.51 -1.00 11.88
CA VAL A 104 -21.14 0.14 12.73
C VAL A 104 -20.76 1.34 11.86
N ARG A 105 -20.21 1.10 10.67
CA ARG A 105 -19.70 2.12 9.74
C ARG A 105 -20.57 2.23 8.48
N LEU A 106 -21.10 1.10 8.00
CA LEU A 106 -21.83 1.00 6.74
C LEU A 106 -23.28 0.53 6.96
N HIS A 107 -24.20 1.10 6.24
CA HIS A 107 -25.59 0.70 6.27
C HIS A 107 -25.89 -0.24 5.10
N VAL A 108 -26.31 -1.48 5.38
CA VAL A 108 -26.60 -2.47 4.33
C VAL A 108 -27.69 -1.98 3.36
N LYS A 109 -28.62 -1.17 3.84
CA LYS A 109 -29.66 -0.53 3.02
C LYS A 109 -29.08 0.30 1.86
N ASP A 110 -27.90 0.87 2.02
CA ASP A 110 -27.24 1.64 0.97
C ASP A 110 -26.80 0.73 -0.19
N LEU A 111 -26.37 -0.48 0.13
CA LEU A 111 -26.04 -1.50 -0.87
C LEU A 111 -27.30 -1.98 -1.61
N ASP A 112 -28.43 -2.11 -0.92
CA ASP A 112 -29.72 -2.47 -1.51
C ASP A 112 -30.19 -1.37 -2.48
N ILE A 113 -30.11 -0.09 -2.07
CA ILE A 113 -30.46 1.06 -2.92
C ILE A 113 -29.54 1.12 -4.16
N MET A 114 -28.24 0.87 -4.00
CA MET A 114 -27.32 0.78 -5.13
C MET A 114 -27.78 -0.31 -6.12
N LEU A 115 -28.18 -1.46 -5.62
CA LEU A 115 -28.66 -2.57 -6.46
C LEU A 115 -29.98 -2.23 -7.18
N GLU A 116 -30.90 -1.50 -6.51
CA GLU A 116 -32.12 -1.00 -7.12
C GLU A 116 -31.80 -0.02 -8.27
N ILE A 117 -30.86 0.91 -8.05
CA ILE A 117 -30.42 1.87 -9.09
C ILE A 117 -29.84 1.12 -10.30
N ILE A 118 -29.03 0.09 -10.07
CA ILE A 118 -28.50 -0.76 -11.15
C ILE A 118 -29.65 -1.40 -11.92
N ASN A 119 -30.64 -1.97 -11.24
CA ASN A 119 -31.77 -2.61 -11.88
C ASN A 119 -32.59 -1.62 -12.75
N GLU A 120 -32.82 -0.42 -12.25
CA GLU A 120 -33.61 0.59 -12.94
C GLU A 120 -32.91 1.24 -14.14
N LYS A 121 -31.62 1.54 -14.01
CA LYS A 121 -30.87 2.31 -15.01
C LYS A 121 -29.96 1.47 -15.90
N TYR A 122 -29.54 0.30 -15.42
CA TYR A 122 -28.52 -0.55 -16.03
C TYR A 122 -28.88 -2.02 -15.90
N SER A 123 -30.09 -2.41 -16.33
CA SER A 123 -30.64 -3.77 -16.17
C SER A 123 -29.70 -4.88 -16.65
N ASP A 124 -28.87 -4.62 -17.68
CA ASP A 124 -27.87 -5.56 -18.19
C ASP A 124 -26.79 -5.93 -17.15
N PHE A 125 -26.62 -5.11 -16.13
CA PHE A 125 -25.69 -5.37 -15.03
C PHE A 125 -26.34 -6.04 -13.83
N TYR A 126 -27.67 -6.08 -13.76
CA TYR A 126 -28.39 -6.45 -12.55
C TYR A 126 -28.13 -7.90 -12.09
N ASP A 127 -28.19 -8.85 -13.01
CA ASP A 127 -27.97 -10.27 -12.66
C ASP A 127 -26.51 -10.52 -12.25
N ILE A 128 -25.56 -9.89 -12.94
CA ILE A 128 -24.13 -9.93 -12.56
C ILE A 128 -23.91 -9.27 -11.19
N ALA A 129 -24.59 -8.16 -10.89
CA ALA A 129 -24.51 -7.50 -9.59
C ALA A 129 -25.01 -8.40 -8.46
N LYS A 130 -26.12 -9.10 -8.65
CA LYS A 130 -26.62 -10.10 -7.69
C LYS A 130 -25.65 -11.27 -7.53
N GLU A 131 -25.13 -11.80 -8.63
CA GLU A 131 -24.15 -12.87 -8.61
C GLU A 131 -22.89 -12.47 -7.83
N TYR A 132 -22.34 -11.29 -8.11
CA TYR A 132 -21.16 -10.76 -7.42
C TYR A 132 -21.42 -10.58 -5.92
N LEU A 133 -22.52 -9.93 -5.55
CA LEU A 133 -22.85 -9.64 -4.15
C LEU A 133 -23.11 -10.91 -3.34
N ASN A 134 -23.72 -11.93 -3.93
CA ASN A 134 -23.97 -13.23 -3.28
C ASN A 134 -22.78 -14.19 -3.41
N GLY A 135 -21.74 -13.81 -4.15
CA GLY A 135 -20.52 -14.57 -4.34
C GLY A 135 -19.50 -14.37 -3.23
N TYR A 136 -18.40 -15.10 -3.34
CA TYR A 136 -17.26 -15.04 -2.40
C TYR A 136 -16.02 -14.41 -3.02
N THR A 137 -16.08 -14.01 -4.28
CA THR A 137 -14.97 -13.36 -5.00
C THR A 137 -15.06 -11.86 -4.84
N ALA A 138 -14.06 -11.22 -4.24
CA ALA A 138 -14.08 -9.78 -3.99
C ALA A 138 -12.86 -9.07 -4.58
N TYR A 139 -13.10 -7.91 -5.19
CA TYR A 139 -12.08 -6.94 -5.61
C TYR A 139 -12.24 -5.69 -4.75
N ILE A 140 -11.20 -5.30 -4.02
CA ILE A 140 -11.24 -4.18 -3.06
C ILE A 140 -10.23 -3.10 -3.41
N GLY A 141 -10.47 -1.89 -2.89
CA GLY A 141 -9.49 -0.78 -2.92
C GLY A 141 -9.41 -0.03 -4.23
N ASN A 142 -10.31 -0.25 -5.20
CA ASN A 142 -10.36 0.48 -6.49
C ASN A 142 -8.99 0.52 -7.19
N ILE A 143 -8.28 -0.64 -7.23
CA ILE A 143 -6.92 -0.77 -7.75
C ILE A 143 -6.96 -1.43 -9.13
N PHE A 144 -6.63 -0.67 -10.14
CA PHE A 144 -6.62 -1.16 -11.52
C PHE A 144 -5.77 -0.27 -12.44
N ILE A 145 -5.42 -0.81 -13.61
CA ILE A 145 -4.99 -0.06 -14.79
C ILE A 145 -5.94 -0.47 -15.92
N MET A 146 -6.54 0.50 -16.59
CA MET A 146 -7.49 0.28 -17.68
C MET A 146 -7.15 1.11 -18.92
N LYS A 147 -7.41 0.56 -20.11
CA LYS A 147 -7.47 1.34 -21.34
C LYS A 147 -8.51 2.46 -21.25
N LYS A 148 -8.19 3.58 -21.89
CA LYS A 148 -9.00 4.80 -21.90
C LYS A 148 -10.49 4.55 -22.15
N GLU A 149 -10.82 3.75 -23.12
CA GLU A 149 -12.22 3.50 -23.50
C GLU A 149 -13.00 2.79 -22.40
N LEU A 150 -12.38 1.78 -21.79
CA LEU A 150 -12.97 1.04 -20.67
C LEU A 150 -13.08 1.92 -19.44
N PHE A 151 -12.05 2.70 -19.13
CA PHE A 151 -12.05 3.63 -18.02
C PHE A 151 -13.14 4.69 -18.16
N ASN A 152 -13.28 5.29 -19.35
CA ASN A 152 -14.33 6.28 -19.61
C ASN A 152 -15.73 5.68 -19.46
N SER A 153 -15.94 4.47 -19.98
CA SER A 153 -17.22 3.77 -19.83
C SER A 153 -17.50 3.41 -18.38
N TYR A 154 -16.50 2.93 -17.65
CA TYR A 154 -16.59 2.64 -16.22
C TYR A 154 -16.92 3.89 -15.40
N CYS A 155 -16.20 4.98 -15.60
CA CYS A 155 -16.44 6.22 -14.85
C CYS A 155 -17.84 6.79 -15.12
N LYS A 156 -18.29 6.76 -16.38
CA LYS A 156 -19.66 7.20 -16.72
C LYS A 156 -20.70 6.39 -15.96
N TRP A 157 -20.57 5.06 -15.95
CA TRP A 157 -21.47 4.15 -15.27
C TRP A 157 -21.39 4.31 -13.75
N LEU A 158 -20.18 4.30 -13.18
CA LEU A 158 -19.92 4.42 -11.74
C LEU A 158 -20.51 5.71 -11.16
N PHE A 159 -20.15 6.84 -11.75
CA PHE A 159 -20.56 8.15 -11.20
C PHE A 159 -22.04 8.48 -11.47
N ASP A 160 -22.65 7.89 -12.49
CA ASP A 160 -24.09 8.02 -12.67
C ASP A 160 -24.87 7.28 -11.58
N ILE A 161 -24.41 6.07 -11.20
CA ILE A 161 -25.00 5.30 -10.08
C ILE A 161 -24.79 6.06 -8.76
N LEU A 162 -23.57 6.51 -8.47
CA LEU A 162 -23.28 7.21 -7.22
C LEU A 162 -24.02 8.56 -7.11
N ASN A 163 -24.14 9.31 -8.20
CA ASN A 163 -24.93 10.54 -8.24
C ASN A 163 -26.42 10.27 -7.97
N GLU A 164 -26.96 9.16 -8.49
CA GLU A 164 -28.33 8.79 -8.22
C GLU A 164 -28.53 8.30 -6.78
N PHE A 165 -27.54 7.58 -6.25
CA PHE A 165 -27.50 7.17 -4.85
C PHE A 165 -27.57 8.38 -3.90
N GLU A 166 -26.76 9.41 -4.11
CA GLU A 166 -26.76 10.64 -3.30
C GLU A 166 -28.12 11.39 -3.30
N LYS A 167 -28.90 11.25 -4.37
CA LYS A 167 -30.26 11.83 -4.42
C LYS A 167 -31.27 11.05 -3.60
N ARG A 168 -31.06 9.73 -3.42
CA ARG A 168 -31.99 8.84 -2.74
C ARG A 168 -31.68 8.67 -1.25
N VAL A 169 -30.42 8.90 -0.85
CA VAL A 169 -29.94 8.64 0.51
C VAL A 169 -29.50 9.94 1.17
N ASP A 170 -30.16 10.29 2.26
CA ASP A 170 -29.72 11.36 3.14
C ASP A 170 -28.68 10.83 4.13
N MET A 171 -27.41 11.13 3.87
CA MET A 171 -26.29 10.74 4.72
C MET A 171 -26.01 11.74 5.86
N SER A 172 -26.81 12.79 6.03
CA SER A 172 -26.55 13.85 7.03
C SER A 172 -26.45 13.36 8.47
N THR A 173 -27.06 12.21 8.77
CA THR A 173 -27.04 11.58 10.09
C THR A 173 -26.00 10.47 10.24
N TYR A 174 -25.20 10.20 9.20
CA TYR A 174 -24.21 9.15 9.22
C TYR A 174 -23.02 9.52 10.12
N SER A 175 -22.34 8.51 10.65
CA SER A 175 -21.07 8.70 11.35
C SER A 175 -20.00 9.24 10.39
N VAL A 176 -18.90 9.77 10.93
CA VAL A 176 -17.74 10.21 10.13
C VAL A 176 -17.24 9.09 9.19
N GLU A 177 -17.25 7.85 9.64
CA GLU A 177 -16.91 6.67 8.83
C GLU A 177 -18.00 6.38 7.79
N GLY A 178 -19.28 6.55 8.15
CA GLY A 178 -20.43 6.33 7.26
C GLY A 178 -20.48 7.31 6.10
N TYR A 179 -19.97 8.52 6.24
CA TYR A 179 -19.84 9.48 5.12
C TYR A 179 -19.00 8.93 3.96
N ARG A 180 -18.17 7.92 4.21
CA ARG A 180 -17.35 7.27 3.18
C ARG A 180 -18.10 6.19 2.40
N THR A 181 -19.42 6.04 2.61
CA THR A 181 -20.27 5.07 1.90
C THR A 181 -20.07 5.10 0.37
N PRO A 182 -20.03 6.25 -0.35
CA PRO A 182 -19.77 6.26 -1.79
C PRO A 182 -18.45 5.58 -2.17
N GLY A 183 -17.38 5.79 -1.41
CA GLY A 183 -16.10 5.10 -1.62
C GLY A 183 -16.21 3.58 -1.46
N HIS A 184 -16.91 3.12 -0.43
CA HIS A 184 -17.14 1.70 -0.18
C HIS A 184 -18.06 1.04 -1.22
N LEU A 185 -19.10 1.75 -1.69
CA LEU A 185 -19.93 1.29 -2.81
C LEU A 185 -19.09 1.21 -4.10
N GLY A 186 -18.18 2.16 -4.32
CA GLY A 186 -17.28 2.17 -5.47
C GLY A 186 -16.44 0.90 -5.59
N GLU A 187 -15.94 0.35 -4.47
CA GLU A 187 -15.23 -0.94 -4.49
C GLU A 187 -16.10 -2.09 -4.99
N ARG A 188 -17.39 -2.14 -4.58
CA ARG A 188 -18.34 -3.17 -5.02
C ARG A 188 -18.73 -2.96 -6.47
N LEU A 189 -18.95 -1.72 -6.86
CA LEU A 189 -19.25 -1.34 -8.26
C LEU A 189 -18.09 -1.71 -9.18
N PHE A 190 -16.83 -1.52 -8.76
CA PHE A 190 -15.68 -1.98 -9.55
C PHE A 190 -15.73 -3.48 -9.80
N GLY A 191 -15.96 -4.29 -8.75
CA GLY A 191 -16.06 -5.75 -8.89
C GLY A 191 -17.20 -6.19 -9.81
N ILE A 192 -18.37 -5.56 -9.69
CA ILE A 192 -19.52 -5.79 -10.57
C ILE A 192 -19.18 -5.46 -12.03
N TYR A 193 -18.59 -4.28 -12.26
CA TYR A 193 -18.22 -3.84 -13.59
C TYR A 193 -17.18 -4.74 -14.24
N TYR A 194 -16.15 -5.15 -13.48
CA TYR A 194 -15.11 -6.02 -13.95
C TYR A 194 -15.65 -7.42 -14.31
N MET A 195 -16.50 -8.01 -13.46
CA MET A 195 -17.17 -9.27 -13.80
C MET A 195 -18.05 -9.12 -15.04
N TRP A 196 -18.76 -8.01 -15.18
CA TRP A 196 -19.56 -7.76 -16.38
C TRP A 196 -18.69 -7.67 -17.63
N LEU A 197 -17.54 -6.99 -17.56
CA LEU A 197 -16.59 -6.94 -18.67
C LEU A 197 -16.12 -8.34 -19.10
N LEU A 198 -15.73 -9.17 -18.14
CA LEU A 198 -15.27 -10.55 -18.40
C LEU A 198 -16.33 -11.42 -19.08
N ASN A 199 -17.60 -11.23 -18.73
CA ASN A 199 -18.69 -12.05 -19.24
C ASN A 199 -19.28 -11.52 -20.56
N ASN A 200 -19.21 -10.21 -20.82
CA ASN A 200 -19.95 -9.58 -21.91
C ASN A 200 -19.05 -8.88 -22.96
N ARG A 201 -17.76 -8.81 -22.72
CA ARG A 201 -16.80 -8.21 -23.62
C ARG A 201 -15.62 -9.15 -23.88
N ASN A 202 -15.10 -9.12 -25.08
CA ASN A 202 -13.87 -9.85 -25.41
C ASN A 202 -12.66 -8.98 -25.02
N ILE A 203 -12.38 -8.90 -23.71
CA ILE A 203 -11.25 -8.16 -23.17
C ILE A 203 -10.12 -9.11 -22.78
N THR A 204 -8.88 -8.59 -22.86
CA THR A 204 -7.72 -9.21 -22.25
C THR A 204 -7.52 -8.63 -20.84
N SER A 205 -7.44 -9.49 -19.84
CA SER A 205 -7.19 -9.03 -18.47
C SER A 205 -6.13 -9.85 -17.77
N LYS A 206 -5.44 -9.23 -16.80
CA LYS A 206 -4.48 -9.93 -15.95
C LYS A 206 -4.62 -9.48 -14.50
N GLU A 207 -4.60 -10.45 -13.61
CA GLU A 207 -4.67 -10.23 -12.17
C GLU A 207 -3.27 -10.36 -11.55
N LEU A 208 -2.85 -9.32 -10.85
CA LEU A 208 -1.54 -9.17 -10.25
C LEU A 208 -1.60 -9.31 -8.73
N GLN A 209 -0.50 -9.76 -8.12
CA GLN A 209 -0.43 -9.90 -6.67
C GLN A 209 -0.45 -8.54 -5.99
N LEU A 210 -1.39 -8.37 -5.04
CA LEU A 210 -1.49 -7.18 -4.21
C LEU A 210 -0.54 -7.24 -3.02
N TYR A 211 0.18 -6.14 -2.80
CA TYR A 211 1.01 -5.90 -1.63
C TYR A 211 0.43 -4.75 -0.81
N PHE A 212 0.42 -4.94 0.50
CA PHE A 212 0.07 -3.91 1.47
C PHE A 212 1.31 -3.55 2.31
N PHE A 213 1.60 -2.26 2.42
CA PHE A 213 2.68 -1.73 3.23
C PHE A 213 2.12 -0.92 4.40
N SER A 214 2.52 -1.26 5.63
CA SER A 214 2.12 -0.50 6.82
C SER A 214 2.70 0.91 6.79
N ASN A 215 3.92 1.06 6.27
CA ASN A 215 4.63 2.33 6.15
C ASN A 215 5.17 2.52 4.73
N THR A 216 4.84 3.65 4.13
CA THR A 216 5.29 4.06 2.79
C THR A 216 6.18 5.30 2.82
N ASP A 217 6.49 5.80 4.00
CA ASP A 217 7.48 6.85 4.15
C ASP A 217 8.82 6.36 3.60
N SER A 218 9.45 7.17 2.76
CA SER A 218 10.77 6.86 2.22
C SER A 218 11.69 6.56 3.39
N CYS A 219 12.28 5.35 3.40
CA CYS A 219 13.41 5.08 4.28
C CYS A 219 14.44 6.17 3.98
N LYS A 220 14.61 7.11 4.90
CA LYS A 220 15.62 8.17 4.75
C LYS A 220 16.95 7.47 4.61
N GLU A 221 17.57 7.60 3.44
CA GLU A 221 18.95 7.14 3.27
C GLU A 221 19.78 7.82 4.35
N LEU A 222 20.62 7.04 4.99
CA LEU A 222 21.53 7.55 5.99
C LEU A 222 22.55 8.43 5.28
N GLN A 223 22.35 9.72 5.34
CA GLN A 223 23.31 10.66 4.77
C GLN A 223 24.61 10.61 5.58
N PRO A 224 25.80 10.73 4.96
CA PRO A 224 27.06 10.83 5.67
C PRO A 224 27.00 11.93 6.75
N ALA A 225 27.60 11.69 7.90
CA ALA A 225 27.63 12.67 8.98
C ALA A 225 28.57 13.86 8.66
N PHE A 226 29.50 13.66 7.72
CA PHE A 226 30.46 14.66 7.25
C PHE A 226 30.42 14.73 5.73
N SER A 227 30.62 15.93 5.18
CA SER A 227 30.58 16.21 3.75
C SER A 227 31.78 15.68 2.96
N SER A 228 32.91 15.42 3.61
CA SER A 228 34.12 14.93 2.98
C SER A 228 34.87 13.96 3.86
N ARG A 229 35.64 13.06 3.23
CA ARG A 229 36.51 12.07 3.91
C ARG A 229 35.78 11.28 5.01
N ASN A 230 34.49 11.02 4.83
CA ASN A 230 33.64 10.33 5.79
C ASN A 230 33.87 8.83 5.75
N ILE A 231 34.27 8.26 6.88
CA ILE A 231 34.42 6.82 7.09
C ILE A 231 33.23 6.34 7.93
N PRO A 232 32.21 5.72 7.31
CA PRO A 232 31.09 5.18 8.04
C PRO A 232 31.46 3.83 8.68
N ILE A 233 31.20 3.69 9.96
CA ILE A 233 31.39 2.43 10.72
C ILE A 233 30.04 2.04 11.31
N ALA A 234 29.39 1.03 10.72
CA ALA A 234 28.15 0.49 11.22
C ALA A 234 28.38 -0.59 12.28
N MET A 235 27.63 -0.50 13.37
CA MET A 235 27.71 -1.40 14.50
C MET A 235 26.31 -1.84 14.90
N VAL A 236 26.13 -3.14 15.20
CA VAL A 236 24.88 -3.68 15.74
C VAL A 236 25.06 -3.97 17.22
N SER A 237 24.22 -3.41 18.07
CA SER A 237 24.44 -3.55 19.53
C SER A 237 23.15 -3.41 20.34
N ASN A 238 23.23 -3.84 21.58
CA ASN A 238 22.28 -3.58 22.66
C ASN A 238 23.04 -3.11 23.93
N ASP A 239 22.31 -2.79 24.99
CA ASP A 239 22.90 -2.30 26.25
C ASP A 239 23.94 -3.28 26.84
N ASN A 240 23.78 -4.58 26.67
CA ASN A 240 24.70 -5.58 27.24
C ASN A 240 26.11 -5.50 26.66
N TYR A 241 26.21 -5.11 25.38
CA TYR A 241 27.49 -4.94 24.69
C TYR A 241 28.08 -3.53 24.80
N ALA A 242 27.40 -2.60 25.46
CA ALA A 242 27.85 -1.22 25.58
C ALA A 242 29.28 -1.06 26.14
N PRO A 243 29.72 -1.83 27.18
CA PRO A 243 31.09 -1.73 27.67
C PRO A 243 32.16 -2.10 26.64
N PHE A 244 31.89 -3.11 25.79
CA PHE A 244 32.83 -3.54 24.77
C PHE A 244 32.93 -2.50 23.64
N TYR A 245 31.82 -1.90 23.25
CA TYR A 245 31.82 -0.80 22.28
C TYR A 245 32.46 0.46 22.82
N ALA A 246 32.32 0.75 24.11
CA ALA A 246 33.04 1.86 24.74
C ALA A 246 34.56 1.68 24.69
N ALA A 247 35.05 0.45 24.92
CA ALA A 247 36.47 0.11 24.77
C ALA A 247 36.92 0.22 23.30
N MET A 248 36.13 -0.27 22.35
CA MET A 248 36.40 -0.15 20.92
C MET A 248 36.45 1.32 20.48
N ILE A 249 35.47 2.15 20.89
CA ILE A 249 35.46 3.59 20.62
C ILE A 249 36.72 4.23 21.20
N ARG A 250 37.07 3.92 22.43
CA ARG A 250 38.31 4.46 23.05
C ARG A 250 39.55 4.12 22.24
N SER A 251 39.69 2.85 21.83
CA SER A 251 40.81 2.40 20.96
C SER A 251 40.81 3.13 19.62
N LEU A 252 39.63 3.37 19.01
CA LEU A 252 39.51 4.16 17.79
C LEU A 252 40.02 5.61 18.01
N LEU A 253 39.57 6.23 19.11
CA LEU A 253 39.96 7.60 19.45
C LEU A 253 41.47 7.78 19.68
N ASP A 254 42.13 6.77 20.22
CA ASP A 254 43.60 6.76 20.43
C ASP A 254 44.37 6.56 19.12
N ASN A 255 43.70 6.19 18.02
CA ASN A 255 44.30 5.88 16.72
C ASN A 255 43.65 6.65 15.55
N LEU A 256 43.07 7.82 15.81
CA LEU A 256 42.43 8.63 14.76
C LEU A 256 43.45 9.12 13.75
N ASN A 257 43.01 9.21 12.50
CA ASN A 257 43.71 9.94 11.47
C ASN A 257 43.07 11.31 11.31
N ASP A 258 43.80 12.36 11.55
CA ASP A 258 43.33 13.77 11.49
C ASP A 258 42.79 14.18 10.10
N ASN A 259 43.17 13.45 9.06
CA ASN A 259 42.69 13.68 7.72
C ASN A 259 41.35 12.97 7.39
N CYS A 260 40.76 12.24 8.31
CA CYS A 260 39.56 11.48 8.13
C CYS A 260 38.47 11.88 9.15
N ASN A 261 37.23 11.76 8.75
CA ASN A 261 36.08 11.95 9.61
C ASN A 261 35.37 10.58 9.85
N TYR A 262 35.06 10.28 11.08
CA TYR A 262 34.53 8.99 11.48
C TYR A 262 33.06 9.12 11.88
N ASP A 263 32.22 8.36 11.19
CA ASP A 263 30.76 8.35 11.36
C ASP A 263 30.33 7.01 11.96
N LEU A 264 30.25 6.95 13.29
CA LEU A 264 29.92 5.75 14.04
C LEU A 264 28.39 5.60 14.13
N VAL A 265 27.85 4.59 13.47
CA VAL A 265 26.40 4.36 13.36
C VAL A 265 26.01 3.12 14.14
N PHE A 266 25.30 3.32 15.26
CA PHE A 266 24.75 2.22 16.05
C PHE A 266 23.36 1.85 15.55
N LEU A 267 23.21 0.62 15.06
CA LEU A 267 21.93 -0.01 14.77
C LEU A 267 21.50 -0.79 16.02
N HIS A 268 20.38 -0.41 16.62
CA HIS A 268 19.93 -0.99 17.89
C HIS A 268 18.41 -1.18 17.92
N ARG A 269 17.92 -2.04 18.83
CA ARG A 269 16.48 -2.17 19.11
C ARG A 269 16.07 -1.31 20.32
N ASP A 270 16.88 -1.25 21.34
CA ASP A 270 16.47 -0.84 22.69
C ASP A 270 17.56 -0.14 23.53
N PHE A 271 18.53 0.52 22.92
CA PHE A 271 19.50 1.29 23.69
C PHE A 271 18.82 2.29 24.63
N LYS A 272 19.15 2.19 25.92
CA LYS A 272 18.69 3.13 26.94
C LYS A 272 19.28 4.52 26.72
N LYS A 273 18.53 5.55 27.10
CA LYS A 273 18.98 6.95 27.00
C LYS A 273 20.33 7.16 27.68
N LYS A 274 20.53 6.59 28.89
CA LYS A 274 21.77 6.67 29.64
C LYS A 274 22.98 6.10 28.88
N THR A 275 22.80 4.99 28.20
CA THR A 275 23.87 4.37 27.38
C THR A 275 24.27 5.25 26.21
N LYS A 276 23.29 5.85 25.50
CA LYS A 276 23.55 6.79 24.42
C LYS A 276 24.32 8.03 24.91
N GLU A 277 23.93 8.58 26.06
CA GLU A 277 24.59 9.73 26.69
C GLU A 277 26.04 9.41 27.08
N LEU A 278 26.32 8.19 27.56
CA LEU A 278 27.69 7.76 27.88
C LEU A 278 28.57 7.69 26.63
N PHE A 279 28.08 7.13 25.53
CA PHE A 279 28.82 7.11 24.28
C PHE A 279 29.10 8.52 23.72
N LEU A 280 28.11 9.41 23.77
CA LEU A 280 28.28 10.80 23.33
C LEU A 280 29.29 11.56 24.17
N LYS A 281 29.41 11.24 25.48
CA LYS A 281 30.45 11.84 26.34
C LYS A 281 31.86 11.45 25.95
N LEU A 282 32.08 10.26 25.37
CA LEU A 282 33.40 9.82 24.93
C LEU A 282 33.98 10.67 23.81
N ILE A 283 33.12 11.29 23.00
CA ILE A 283 33.52 12.07 21.82
C ILE A 283 33.26 13.58 21.95
N LYS A 284 32.90 14.05 23.17
CA LYS A 284 32.37 15.39 23.40
C LYS A 284 33.29 16.51 22.81
N ASP A 285 34.60 16.33 22.91
CA ASP A 285 35.57 17.32 22.52
C ASP A 285 36.34 16.94 21.22
N ILE A 286 35.76 16.03 20.41
CA ILE A 286 36.37 15.45 19.19
C ILE A 286 35.51 15.81 17.97
N GLU A 287 36.03 16.69 17.12
CA GLU A 287 35.29 17.29 16.00
C GLU A 287 35.12 16.33 14.81
N ASN A 288 36.12 15.48 14.56
CA ASN A 288 36.11 14.57 13.41
C ASN A 288 35.51 13.19 13.70
N VAL A 289 34.75 13.04 14.81
CA VAL A 289 33.99 11.81 15.16
C VAL A 289 32.56 12.17 15.49
N LYS A 290 31.62 11.46 14.90
CA LYS A 290 30.18 11.52 15.25
C LYS A 290 29.66 10.15 15.60
N ILE A 291 28.76 10.09 16.59
CA ILE A 291 28.02 8.89 16.97
C ILE A 291 26.55 9.12 16.70
N ARG A 292 25.92 8.23 15.97
CA ARG A 292 24.50 8.26 15.63
C ARG A 292 23.83 6.94 16.02
N PHE A 293 22.55 7.02 16.46
CA PHE A 293 21.79 5.88 16.91
C PHE A 293 20.52 5.71 16.07
N TYR A 294 20.34 4.54 15.49
CA TYR A 294 19.16 4.18 14.71
C TYR A 294 18.46 2.99 15.33
N ASN A 295 17.19 3.20 15.72
CA ASN A 295 16.36 2.10 16.17
C ASN A 295 15.87 1.32 14.94
N VAL A 296 16.41 0.11 14.79
CA VAL A 296 16.01 -0.82 13.71
C VAL A 296 14.95 -1.83 14.16
N GLY A 297 14.51 -1.77 15.42
CA GLY A 297 13.47 -2.65 15.97
C GLY A 297 12.23 -2.72 15.08
N PRO A 298 11.64 -1.58 14.68
CA PRO A 298 10.46 -1.56 13.81
C PRO A 298 10.66 -2.24 12.44
N LEU A 299 11.90 -2.31 11.93
CA LEU A 299 12.21 -2.98 10.65
C LEU A 299 12.11 -4.50 10.75
N PHE A 300 12.26 -5.06 11.98
CA PHE A 300 12.36 -6.49 12.22
C PHE A 300 11.21 -7.07 13.04
N GLU A 301 10.20 -6.26 13.42
CA GLU A 301 9.07 -6.71 14.27
C GLU A 301 8.28 -7.89 13.71
N HIS A 302 8.34 -8.11 12.39
CA HIS A 302 7.65 -9.22 11.72
C HIS A 302 8.62 -10.11 10.89
N SER A 303 9.92 -9.92 11.04
CA SER A 303 10.89 -10.82 10.45
C SER A 303 11.11 -12.02 11.38
N ASN A 304 11.13 -13.25 10.81
CA ASN A 304 11.54 -14.46 11.55
C ASN A 304 13.07 -14.50 11.85
N LEU A 305 13.75 -13.37 11.77
CA LEU A 305 15.15 -13.21 12.13
C LEU A 305 15.25 -13.07 13.65
N ASN A 306 15.23 -14.20 14.35
CA ASN A 306 15.72 -14.25 15.72
C ASN A 306 17.24 -14.14 15.67
N ALA A 307 17.79 -13.00 16.07
CA ALA A 307 19.18 -12.92 16.44
C ALA A 307 19.35 -13.77 17.71
N SER A 308 19.89 -14.97 17.57
CA SER A 308 20.39 -15.78 18.68
C SER A 308 21.55 -15.08 19.40
#